data_d3e4870c9e7fd81e962e48e7f35b95cd
#
_entry.id   d3e4870c9e7fd81e962e48e7f35b95cd
#
_cell.length_a   1.000
_cell.length_b   1.000
_cell.length_c   1.000
_cell.angle_alpha   90.00
_cell.angle_beta   90.00
_cell.angle_gamma   90.00
#
_symmetry.space_group_name_H-M   'P 1'
#
loop_
_entity.id
_entity.type
_entity.pdbx_description
1 polymer ?
#
loop_
_entity_poly.entity_id
_entity_poly.type
_entity_poly.pdbx_seq_one_letter_code
_entity_poly.pdbx_strand_id
1 'polypeptide(L)'
;MILFALTSDIKQSTDYADLDSLLYGISNGDKKCLEQLYQVTHTSVYSFALSVLKNHHDAEDVLHDCYVAVWNGAESYVSRGKLMAWIITIAKNQCLQRMRERKKAECTSQEGWELAIPDTDMLTMEDRSILVTCMEQLSDEERQIVMLHAAVGFKHREIARIMELPLSTVLSKYARALKRLKQYLQ
;
A
#
# COMPACT_ATOMS: atom_id res chain seq x y z
N MET A 1 11.78 -10.04 15.97
CA MET A 1 12.84 -9.47 15.14
C MET A 1 12.34 -9.14 13.75
N ILE A 2 11.61 -10.02 13.04
CA ILE A 2 11.06 -9.83 11.68
C ILE A 2 10.14 -8.59 11.58
N LEU A 3 9.25 -8.37 12.55
CA LEU A 3 8.36 -7.21 12.57
C LEU A 3 9.12 -5.89 12.77
N PHE A 4 10.24 -5.92 13.46
CA PHE A 4 11.10 -4.77 13.69
C PHE A 4 11.95 -4.45 12.45
N ALA A 5 12.37 -5.47 11.70
CA ALA A 5 13.03 -5.29 10.41
C ALA A 5 12.08 -4.65 9.39
N LEU A 6 10.82 -5.11 9.30
CA LEU A 6 9.79 -4.47 8.48
C LEU A 6 9.53 -3.00 8.84
N THR A 7 9.72 -2.61 10.11
CA THR A 7 9.48 -1.23 10.54
C THR A 7 10.73 -0.35 10.53
N SER A 8 11.94 -0.94 10.59
CA SER A 8 13.18 -0.16 10.68
C SER A 8 13.82 0.11 9.30
N ASP A 9 13.71 -0.79 8.32
CA ASP A 9 14.32 -0.62 7.02
C ASP A 9 13.42 0.11 6.00
N ILE A 10 12.11 0.00 6.15
CA ILE A 10 11.17 0.84 5.38
C ILE A 10 11.18 2.28 5.91
N LYS A 11 11.74 2.50 7.09
CA LYS A 11 12.11 3.82 7.62
C LYS A 11 13.42 4.39 7.06
N GLN A 12 14.02 3.82 6.03
CA GLN A 12 14.78 4.66 5.12
C GLN A 12 13.77 5.65 4.55
N SER A 13 13.72 6.77 5.26
CA SER A 13 12.98 7.95 4.92
C SER A 13 13.05 8.17 3.42
N THR A 14 12.09 7.60 2.70
CA THR A 14 11.72 8.21 1.45
C THR A 14 11.27 9.57 1.91
N ASP A 15 12.15 10.54 1.76
CA ASP A 15 11.86 11.92 2.15
C ASP A 15 10.78 12.38 1.17
N TYR A 16 9.53 12.11 1.55
CA TYR A 16 8.35 12.53 0.77
C TYR A 16 8.24 14.05 0.70
N ALA A 17 9.21 14.78 1.30
CA ALA A 17 9.23 16.24 1.32
C ALA A 17 9.36 16.84 -0.09
N ASP A 18 9.95 16.11 -1.05
CA ASP A 18 10.17 16.61 -2.42
C ASP A 18 9.18 16.05 -3.46
N LEU A 19 8.22 15.21 -3.05
CA LEU A 19 7.25 14.64 -4.01
C LEU A 19 6.33 15.69 -4.63
N ASP A 20 6.07 16.79 -3.93
CA ASP A 20 5.23 17.87 -4.45
C ASP A 20 5.91 18.59 -5.63
N SER A 21 7.25 18.67 -5.65
CA SER A 21 8.02 19.23 -6.78
C SER A 21 7.93 18.32 -8.00
N LEU A 22 8.00 17.00 -7.82
CA LEU A 22 7.81 16.03 -8.90
C LEU A 22 6.41 16.15 -9.51
N LEU A 23 5.38 16.31 -8.66
CA LEU A 23 4.02 16.46 -9.16
C LEU A 23 3.83 17.77 -9.95
N TYR A 24 4.50 18.85 -9.55
CA TYR A 24 4.50 20.08 -10.34
C TYR A 24 5.16 19.87 -11.71
N GLY A 25 6.27 19.12 -11.80
CA GLY A 25 6.85 18.73 -13.08
C GLY A 25 5.88 17.90 -13.94
N ILE A 26 5.18 16.94 -13.33
CA ILE A 26 4.17 16.11 -13.99
C ILE A 26 3.02 16.97 -14.56
N SER A 27 2.53 17.96 -13.81
CA SER A 27 1.47 18.87 -14.27
C SER A 27 1.88 19.73 -15.47
N ASN A 28 3.20 19.93 -15.67
CA ASN A 28 3.77 20.57 -16.84
C ASN A 28 4.14 19.59 -17.98
N GLY A 29 3.76 18.31 -17.86
CA GLY A 29 3.99 17.28 -18.88
C GLY A 29 5.38 16.65 -18.85
N ASP A 30 6.15 16.81 -17.76
CA ASP A 30 7.47 16.18 -17.63
C ASP A 30 7.35 14.70 -17.25
N LYS A 31 7.63 13.82 -18.21
CA LYS A 31 7.62 12.37 -18.04
C LYS A 31 8.72 11.87 -17.10
N LYS A 32 9.86 12.57 -16.99
CA LYS A 32 10.95 12.19 -16.08
C LYS A 32 10.53 12.35 -14.62
N CYS A 33 9.74 13.38 -14.33
CA CYS A 33 9.18 13.56 -13.00
C CYS A 33 8.21 12.42 -12.63
N LEU A 34 7.42 11.93 -13.59
CA LEU A 34 6.57 10.75 -13.37
C LEU A 34 7.40 9.48 -13.14
N GLU A 35 8.44 9.27 -13.91
CA GLU A 35 9.36 8.14 -13.74
C GLU A 35 10.00 8.17 -12.34
N GLN A 36 10.50 9.32 -11.90
CA GLN A 36 11.08 9.48 -10.57
C GLN A 36 10.05 9.22 -9.46
N LEU A 37 8.84 9.77 -9.61
CA LEU A 37 7.74 9.51 -8.68
C LEU A 37 7.40 8.01 -8.60
N TYR A 38 7.34 7.34 -9.75
CA TYR A 38 7.14 5.90 -9.83
C TYR A 38 8.22 5.14 -9.08
N GLN A 39 9.50 5.40 -9.34
CA GLN A 39 10.63 4.72 -8.72
C GLN A 39 10.58 4.79 -7.18
N VAL A 40 10.14 5.92 -6.65
CA VAL A 40 10.12 6.15 -5.20
C VAL A 40 8.87 5.55 -4.53
N THR A 41 7.74 5.42 -5.25
CA THR A 41 6.45 5.12 -4.61
C THR A 41 5.80 3.82 -5.06
N HIS A 42 6.23 3.21 -6.20
CA HIS A 42 5.58 2.03 -6.78
C HIS A 42 5.48 0.84 -5.82
N THR A 43 6.55 0.57 -5.07
CA THR A 43 6.58 -0.54 -4.11
C THR A 43 5.50 -0.39 -3.03
N SER A 44 5.34 0.82 -2.48
CA SER A 44 4.31 1.10 -1.47
C SER A 44 2.89 0.98 -2.04
N VAL A 45 2.67 1.49 -3.26
CA VAL A 45 1.38 1.41 -3.95
C VAL A 45 1.03 -0.04 -4.29
N TYR A 46 1.99 -0.79 -4.86
CA TYR A 46 1.82 -2.18 -5.21
C TYR A 46 1.53 -3.06 -3.99
N SER A 47 2.34 -2.92 -2.92
CA SER A 47 2.16 -3.69 -1.69
C SER A 47 0.79 -3.41 -1.06
N PHE A 48 0.32 -2.17 -1.10
CA PHE A 48 -1.03 -1.82 -0.65
C PHE A 48 -2.09 -2.48 -1.54
N ALA A 49 -2.01 -2.34 -2.87
CA ALA A 49 -2.97 -2.93 -3.80
C ALA A 49 -3.05 -4.46 -3.64
N LEU A 50 -1.90 -5.13 -3.53
CA LEU A 50 -1.82 -6.57 -3.31
C LEU A 50 -2.44 -6.98 -1.97
N SER A 51 -2.25 -6.21 -0.90
CA SER A 51 -2.88 -6.48 0.41
C SER A 51 -4.41 -6.43 0.37
N VAL A 52 -4.97 -5.66 -0.57
CA VAL A 52 -6.42 -5.53 -0.78
C VAL A 52 -6.95 -6.62 -1.71
N LEU A 53 -6.31 -6.81 -2.87
CA LEU A 53 -6.81 -7.62 -3.98
C LEU A 53 -6.42 -9.09 -3.86
N LYS A 54 -5.33 -9.40 -3.18
CA LYS A 54 -4.78 -10.76 -3.02
C LYS A 54 -4.55 -11.48 -4.36
N ASN A 55 -4.21 -10.72 -5.39
CA ASN A 55 -3.93 -11.20 -6.72
C ASN A 55 -2.91 -10.28 -7.38
N HIS A 56 -1.81 -10.87 -7.88
CA HIS A 56 -0.68 -10.15 -8.48
C HIS A 56 -1.09 -9.37 -9.71
N HIS A 57 -1.79 -10.03 -10.64
CA HIS A 57 -2.18 -9.40 -11.90
C HIS A 57 -3.09 -8.19 -11.68
N ASP A 58 -4.10 -8.32 -10.81
CA ASP A 58 -4.95 -7.19 -10.47
C ASP A 58 -4.20 -6.08 -9.74
N ALA A 59 -3.22 -6.43 -8.91
CA ALA A 59 -2.41 -5.45 -8.21
C ALA A 59 -1.47 -4.70 -9.17
N GLU A 60 -0.91 -5.37 -10.19
CA GLU A 60 -0.12 -4.76 -11.26
C GLU A 60 -0.97 -3.83 -12.13
N ASP A 61 -2.17 -4.29 -12.51
CA ASP A 61 -3.12 -3.45 -13.25
C ASP A 61 -3.50 -2.20 -12.47
N VAL A 62 -3.82 -2.34 -11.18
CA VAL A 62 -4.12 -1.18 -10.31
C VAL A 62 -2.91 -0.27 -10.16
N LEU A 63 -1.70 -0.83 -10.06
CA LEU A 63 -0.48 -0.03 -10.02
C LEU A 63 -0.36 0.83 -11.29
N HIS A 64 -0.51 0.23 -12.46
CA HIS A 64 -0.44 0.93 -13.74
C HIS A 64 -1.53 2.02 -13.84
N ASP A 65 -2.78 1.66 -13.60
CA ASP A 65 -3.93 2.57 -13.68
C ASP A 65 -3.80 3.73 -12.69
N CYS A 66 -3.20 3.47 -11.50
CA CYS A 66 -2.94 4.49 -10.50
C CYS A 66 -2.01 5.60 -11.04
N TYR A 67 -0.91 5.25 -11.71
CA TYR A 67 0.00 6.26 -12.25
C TYR A 67 -0.55 6.96 -13.50
N VAL A 68 -1.40 6.29 -14.28
CA VAL A 68 -2.19 6.97 -15.32
C VAL A 68 -3.14 8.00 -14.70
N ALA A 69 -3.79 7.66 -13.59
CA ALA A 69 -4.67 8.59 -12.88
C ALA A 69 -3.87 9.74 -12.22
N VAL A 70 -2.67 9.47 -11.70
CA VAL A 70 -1.75 10.50 -11.17
C VAL A 70 -1.36 11.48 -12.28
N TRP A 71 -0.98 10.98 -13.44
CA TRP A 71 -0.64 11.83 -14.60
C TRP A 71 -1.80 12.75 -15.00
N ASN A 72 -2.99 12.17 -15.14
CA ASN A 72 -4.18 12.91 -15.57
C ASN A 72 -4.70 13.88 -14.48
N GLY A 73 -4.47 13.56 -13.20
CA GLY A 73 -4.94 14.35 -12.07
C GLY A 73 -3.95 15.38 -11.54
N ALA A 74 -2.70 15.38 -12.03
CA ALA A 74 -1.61 16.21 -11.50
C ALA A 74 -1.94 17.72 -11.53
N GLU A 75 -2.55 18.20 -12.60
CA GLU A 75 -2.92 19.62 -12.76
C GLU A 75 -3.99 20.07 -11.75
N SER A 76 -4.90 19.18 -11.38
CA SER A 76 -6.01 19.47 -10.47
C SER A 76 -5.65 19.24 -8.99
N TYR A 77 -4.49 18.65 -8.71
CA TYR A 77 -4.07 18.38 -7.35
C TYR A 77 -3.68 19.67 -6.61
N VAL A 78 -4.34 19.91 -5.48
CA VAL A 78 -3.95 21.00 -4.58
C VAL A 78 -2.96 20.46 -3.57
N SER A 79 -1.68 20.87 -3.69
CA SER A 79 -0.63 20.46 -2.77
C SER A 79 -0.96 20.85 -1.32
N ARG A 80 -0.96 19.84 -0.44
CA ARG A 80 -1.15 19.97 1.01
C ARG A 80 -0.07 19.18 1.77
N GLY A 81 1.06 18.90 1.11
CA GLY A 81 2.14 18.08 1.68
C GLY A 81 1.72 16.63 1.98
N LYS A 82 0.78 16.06 1.20
CA LYS A 82 0.21 14.73 1.43
C LYS A 82 0.05 13.94 0.13
N LEU A 83 0.98 14.13 -0.79
CA LEU A 83 0.91 13.50 -2.11
C LEU A 83 0.77 11.98 -2.00
N MET A 84 1.56 11.32 -1.14
CA MET A 84 1.47 9.88 -0.97
C MET A 84 0.08 9.41 -0.49
N ALA A 85 -0.57 10.17 0.38
CA ALA A 85 -1.93 9.85 0.82
C ALA A 85 -2.96 9.98 -0.31
N TRP A 86 -2.75 10.94 -1.22
CA TRP A 86 -3.58 11.09 -2.42
C TRP A 86 -3.38 9.91 -3.39
N ILE A 87 -2.13 9.53 -3.66
CA ILE A 87 -1.80 8.36 -4.51
C ILE A 87 -2.44 7.08 -3.94
N ILE A 88 -2.27 6.82 -2.64
CA ILE A 88 -2.88 5.64 -1.99
C ILE A 88 -4.41 5.70 -2.02
N THR A 89 -5.01 6.88 -1.95
CA THR A 89 -6.47 7.02 -2.09
C THR A 89 -6.93 6.65 -3.51
N ILE A 90 -6.18 7.03 -4.54
CA ILE A 90 -6.44 6.60 -5.93
C ILE A 90 -6.36 5.07 -6.01
N ALA A 91 -5.27 4.46 -5.55
CA ALA A 91 -5.09 3.02 -5.55
C ALA A 91 -6.21 2.29 -4.79
N LYS A 92 -6.61 2.78 -3.61
CA LYS A 92 -7.75 2.25 -2.84
C LYS A 92 -9.03 2.21 -3.67
N ASN A 93 -9.35 3.32 -4.32
CA ASN A 93 -10.59 3.43 -5.12
C ASN A 93 -10.58 2.44 -6.30
N GLN A 94 -9.44 2.29 -6.97
CA GLN A 94 -9.28 1.33 -8.06
C GLN A 94 -9.37 -0.12 -7.56
N CYS A 95 -8.75 -0.45 -6.42
CA CYS A 95 -8.92 -1.76 -5.79
C CYS A 95 -10.40 -2.06 -5.49
N LEU A 96 -11.14 -1.11 -4.92
CA LEU A 96 -12.56 -1.28 -4.63
C LEU A 96 -13.39 -1.48 -5.92
N GLN A 97 -13.04 -0.78 -7.00
CA GLN A 97 -13.69 -0.97 -8.29
C GLN A 97 -13.43 -2.37 -8.84
N ARG A 98 -12.18 -2.84 -8.86
CA ARG A 98 -11.82 -4.21 -9.28
C ARG A 98 -12.56 -5.28 -8.47
N MET A 99 -12.64 -5.12 -7.15
CA MET A 99 -13.39 -6.05 -6.30
C MET A 99 -14.88 -6.10 -6.65
N ARG A 100 -15.49 -4.96 -7.00
CA ARG A 100 -16.90 -4.91 -7.44
C ARG A 100 -17.09 -5.60 -8.79
N GLU A 101 -16.17 -5.39 -9.73
CA GLU A 101 -16.20 -6.03 -11.06
C GLU A 101 -16.06 -7.54 -10.95
N ARG A 102 -15.12 -8.04 -10.12
CA ARG A 102 -14.97 -9.48 -9.84
C ARG A 102 -16.25 -10.11 -9.27
N LYS A 103 -16.88 -9.45 -8.31
CA LYS A 103 -18.15 -9.92 -7.74
C LYS A 103 -19.27 -10.02 -8.78
N LYS A 104 -19.27 -9.17 -9.79
CA LYS A 104 -20.25 -9.22 -10.89
C LYS A 104 -19.95 -10.32 -11.89
N ALA A 105 -18.68 -10.64 -12.10
CA ALA A 105 -18.27 -11.63 -13.09
C ALA A 105 -18.41 -13.09 -12.64
N GLU A 106 -18.79 -13.35 -11.36
CA GLU A 106 -18.94 -14.71 -10.77
C GLU A 106 -17.76 -15.66 -11.09
N CYS A 107 -16.58 -15.13 -11.31
CA CYS A 107 -15.43 -15.94 -11.72
C CYS A 107 -14.59 -16.31 -10.50
N THR A 108 -14.73 -17.57 -10.14
CA THR A 108 -14.04 -18.24 -9.06
C THR A 108 -12.62 -18.60 -9.50
N SER A 109 -11.64 -17.89 -9.05
CA SER A 109 -10.31 -18.46 -8.84
C SER A 109 -9.63 -17.69 -7.71
N GLN A 110 -9.66 -18.27 -6.54
CA GLN A 110 -8.73 -17.93 -5.47
C GLN A 110 -7.39 -18.55 -5.87
N GLU A 111 -6.62 -17.86 -6.68
CA GLU A 111 -5.19 -18.13 -6.78
C GLU A 111 -4.55 -17.69 -5.48
N GLY A 112 -3.73 -18.57 -4.89
CA GLY A 112 -2.97 -18.27 -3.71
C GLY A 112 -2.14 -16.98 -3.95
N TRP A 113 -2.27 -16.01 -3.07
CA TRP A 113 -1.52 -14.77 -3.17
C TRP A 113 -0.19 -14.95 -2.44
N GLU A 114 0.89 -14.64 -3.15
CA GLU A 114 2.19 -14.45 -2.53
C GLU A 114 2.35 -12.96 -2.21
N LEU A 115 2.67 -12.64 -0.97
CA LEU A 115 2.91 -11.26 -0.59
C LEU A 115 4.19 -10.79 -1.29
N ALA A 116 4.10 -9.89 -2.26
CA ALA A 116 5.26 -9.20 -2.77
C ALA A 116 5.77 -8.26 -1.68
N ILE A 117 6.59 -8.80 -0.83
CA ILE A 117 7.43 -8.02 0.06
C ILE A 117 8.54 -7.45 -0.83
N PRO A 118 8.82 -6.13 -0.75
CA PRO A 118 9.93 -5.55 -1.49
C PRO A 118 11.18 -6.41 -1.36
N ASP A 119 11.93 -6.58 -2.44
CA ASP A 119 13.23 -7.24 -2.41
C ASP A 119 14.19 -6.42 -1.54
N THR A 120 14.04 -6.56 -0.25
CA THR A 120 15.06 -6.17 0.71
C THR A 120 15.93 -7.40 0.91
N ASP A 121 17.22 -7.25 0.65
CA ASP A 121 18.24 -8.31 0.80
C ASP A 121 18.32 -8.95 2.20
N MET A 122 17.46 -8.51 3.13
CA MET A 122 17.46 -8.90 4.54
C MET A 122 16.45 -9.99 4.90
N LEU A 123 15.50 -10.35 3.99
CA LEU A 123 14.48 -11.36 4.27
C LEU A 123 14.73 -12.62 3.44
N THR A 124 14.90 -13.75 4.12
CA THR A 124 14.97 -15.05 3.46
C THR A 124 13.64 -15.44 2.83
N MET A 125 13.64 -16.39 1.91
CA MET A 125 12.40 -16.96 1.35
C MET A 125 11.49 -17.54 2.43
N GLU A 126 12.08 -18.11 3.49
CA GLU A 126 11.36 -18.64 4.65
C GLU A 126 10.68 -17.51 5.45
N ASP A 127 11.39 -16.41 5.70
CA ASP A 127 10.83 -15.23 6.38
C ASP A 127 9.66 -14.64 5.60
N ARG A 128 9.75 -14.59 4.27
CA ARG A 128 8.67 -14.12 3.38
C ARG A 128 7.43 -15.03 3.49
N SER A 129 7.62 -16.34 3.43
CA SER A 129 6.53 -17.32 3.56
C SER A 129 5.82 -17.21 4.92
N ILE A 130 6.58 -17.04 6.00
CA ILE A 130 6.03 -16.84 7.34
C ILE A 130 5.20 -15.55 7.39
N LEU A 131 5.70 -14.46 6.81
CA LEU A 131 4.97 -13.18 6.77
C LEU A 131 3.67 -13.28 5.99
N VAL A 132 3.67 -13.96 4.84
CA VAL A 132 2.46 -14.22 4.05
C VAL A 132 1.43 -14.95 4.92
N THR A 133 1.82 -16.07 5.52
CA THR A 133 0.95 -16.88 6.38
C THR A 133 0.40 -16.06 7.55
N CYS A 134 1.23 -15.24 8.19
CA CYS A 134 0.80 -14.36 9.27
C CYS A 134 -0.21 -13.30 8.79
N MET A 135 0.01 -12.71 7.60
CA MET A 135 -0.89 -11.70 7.04
C MET A 135 -2.25 -12.30 6.62
N GLU A 136 -2.29 -13.58 6.25
CA GLU A 136 -3.54 -14.30 5.95
C GLU A 136 -4.47 -14.44 7.17
N GLN A 137 -3.90 -14.48 8.36
CA GLN A 137 -4.67 -14.57 9.61
C GLN A 137 -5.33 -13.26 10.02
N LEU A 138 -4.97 -12.15 9.37
CA LEU A 138 -5.58 -10.85 9.62
C LEU A 138 -6.85 -10.68 8.80
N SER A 139 -7.84 -9.98 9.36
CA SER A 139 -8.97 -9.50 8.55
C SER A 139 -8.47 -8.51 7.49
N ASP A 140 -9.23 -8.31 6.43
CA ASP A 140 -8.85 -7.41 5.33
C ASP A 140 -8.53 -5.99 5.82
N GLU A 141 -9.32 -5.45 6.74
CA GLU A 141 -9.06 -4.13 7.32
C GLU A 141 -7.82 -4.11 8.22
N GLU A 142 -7.61 -5.15 9.03
CA GLU A 142 -6.41 -5.25 9.89
C GLU A 142 -5.15 -5.31 9.03
N ARG A 143 -5.16 -6.08 7.95
CA ARG A 143 -4.05 -6.21 6.99
C ARG A 143 -3.75 -4.88 6.32
N GLN A 144 -4.76 -4.20 5.80
CA GLN A 144 -4.61 -2.89 5.17
C GLN A 144 -4.03 -1.86 6.15
N ILE A 145 -4.52 -1.82 7.39
CA ILE A 145 -4.00 -0.91 8.43
C ILE A 145 -2.52 -1.19 8.71
N VAL A 146 -2.15 -2.47 8.85
CA VAL A 146 -0.74 -2.86 9.08
C VAL A 146 0.12 -2.46 7.89
N MET A 147 -0.32 -2.72 6.66
CA MET A 147 0.42 -2.37 5.44
C MET A 147 0.59 -0.87 5.29
N LEU A 148 -0.47 -0.08 5.50
CA LEU A 148 -0.38 1.38 5.45
C LEU A 148 0.56 1.96 6.52
N HIS A 149 0.63 1.34 7.68
CA HIS A 149 1.53 1.78 8.73
C HIS A 149 2.97 1.31 8.51
N ALA A 150 3.17 0.02 8.24
CA ALA A 150 4.49 -0.59 8.14
C ALA A 150 5.16 -0.33 6.78
N ALA A 151 4.45 -0.54 5.65
CA ALA A 151 5.04 -0.43 4.32
C ALA A 151 5.01 1.00 3.75
N VAL A 152 3.98 1.79 4.08
CA VAL A 152 3.84 3.16 3.56
C VAL A 152 4.31 4.22 4.56
N GLY A 153 4.37 3.88 5.86
CA GLY A 153 4.86 4.79 6.91
C GLY A 153 3.81 5.78 7.42
N PHE A 154 2.52 5.59 7.12
CA PHE A 154 1.48 6.50 7.57
C PHE A 154 1.23 6.44 9.08
N LYS A 155 0.94 7.62 9.65
CA LYS A 155 0.44 7.72 11.02
C LYS A 155 -1.01 7.22 11.09
N HIS A 156 -1.42 6.65 12.22
CA HIS A 156 -2.78 6.13 12.39
C HIS A 156 -3.90 7.14 12.07
N ARG A 157 -3.65 8.45 12.28
CA ARG A 157 -4.61 9.51 11.89
C ARG A 157 -4.78 9.65 10.38
N GLU A 158 -3.73 9.40 9.61
CA GLU A 158 -3.76 9.42 8.14
C GLU A 158 -4.47 8.17 7.63
N ILE A 159 -4.14 7.01 8.21
CA ILE A 159 -4.81 5.73 7.92
C ILE A 159 -6.31 5.84 8.18
N ALA A 160 -6.71 6.47 9.31
CA ALA A 160 -8.11 6.69 9.64
C ALA A 160 -8.85 7.48 8.55
N ARG A 161 -8.20 8.50 7.97
CA ARG A 161 -8.77 9.29 6.86
C ARG A 161 -8.84 8.49 5.56
N ILE A 162 -7.76 7.77 5.20
CA ILE A 162 -7.70 6.95 3.98
C ILE A 162 -8.72 5.82 4.02
N MET A 163 -8.85 5.15 5.17
CA MET A 163 -9.77 4.02 5.37
C MET A 163 -11.21 4.47 5.68
N GLU A 164 -11.44 5.77 5.91
CA GLU A 164 -12.73 6.33 6.32
C GLU A 164 -13.27 5.70 7.61
N LEU A 165 -12.36 5.42 8.55
CA LEU A 165 -12.66 4.80 9.83
C LEU A 165 -12.36 5.76 10.98
N PRO A 166 -13.09 5.66 12.12
CA PRO A 166 -12.71 6.37 13.34
C PRO A 166 -11.29 6.00 13.79
N LEU A 167 -10.53 6.98 14.30
CA LEU A 167 -9.16 6.75 14.77
C LEU A 167 -9.10 5.65 15.86
N SER A 168 -10.08 5.62 16.76
CA SER A 168 -10.18 4.58 17.80
C SER A 168 -10.32 3.18 17.20
N THR A 169 -11.06 3.05 16.10
CA THR A 169 -11.22 1.79 15.37
C THR A 169 -9.89 1.36 14.74
N VAL A 170 -9.15 2.28 14.10
CA VAL A 170 -7.84 2.00 13.52
C VAL A 170 -6.87 1.52 14.60
N LEU A 171 -6.78 2.24 15.73
CA LEU A 171 -5.90 1.87 16.84
C LEU A 171 -6.25 0.50 17.42
N SER A 172 -7.53 0.20 17.63
CA SER A 172 -7.97 -1.09 18.17
C SER A 172 -7.72 -2.25 17.22
N LYS A 173 -7.93 -2.04 15.90
CA LYS A 173 -7.63 -3.05 14.86
C LYS A 173 -6.13 -3.29 14.73
N TYR A 174 -5.33 -2.22 14.73
CA TYR A 174 -3.87 -2.33 14.70
C TYR A 174 -3.32 -3.11 15.91
N ALA A 175 -3.79 -2.79 17.12
CA ALA A 175 -3.37 -3.51 18.33
C ALA A 175 -3.74 -5.00 18.29
N ARG A 176 -4.94 -5.35 17.77
CA ARG A 176 -5.35 -6.75 17.59
C ARG A 176 -4.49 -7.46 16.54
N ALA A 177 -4.23 -6.79 15.42
CA ALA A 177 -3.36 -7.33 14.37
C ALA A 177 -1.98 -7.66 14.91
N LEU A 178 -1.34 -6.74 15.64
CA LEU A 178 -0.03 -6.96 16.25
C LEU A 178 -0.04 -8.13 17.27
N LYS A 179 -1.13 -8.26 18.05
CA LYS A 179 -1.26 -9.37 18.98
C LYS A 179 -1.32 -10.71 18.24
N ARG A 180 -2.09 -10.80 17.15
CA ARG A 180 -2.15 -12.01 16.31
C ARG A 180 -0.80 -12.32 15.69
N LEU A 181 -0.17 -11.34 15.04
CA LEU A 181 1.15 -11.51 14.42
C LEU A 181 2.20 -12.02 15.42
N LYS A 182 2.19 -11.52 16.66
CA LYS A 182 3.07 -12.01 17.72
C LYS A 182 2.84 -13.48 18.07
N GLN A 183 1.59 -13.95 18.07
CA GLN A 183 1.27 -15.35 18.38
C GLN A 183 1.76 -16.33 17.33
N TYR A 184 1.88 -15.91 16.08
CA TYR A 184 2.38 -16.75 14.98
C TYR A 184 3.90 -16.72 14.82
N LEU A 185 4.57 -15.71 15.38
CA LEU A 185 6.03 -15.54 15.29
C LEU A 185 6.77 -16.11 16.54
N GLN A 186 6.05 -16.67 17.49
CA GLN A 186 6.59 -17.41 18.66
C GLN A 186 6.59 -18.91 18.38
#